data_740873bf88457abd77720ff149d68a1f
#
_entry.id   740873bf88457abd77720ff149d68a1f
#
_cell.length_a   1.000
_cell.length_b   1.000
_cell.length_c   1.000
_cell.angle_alpha   90.00
_cell.angle_beta   90.00
_cell.angle_gamma   90.00
#
_symmetry.space_group_name_H-M   'P 1'
#
loop_
_entity.id
_entity.type
_entity.pdbx_description
1 polymer ?
#
loop_
_entity_poly.entity_id
_entity_poly.type
_entity_poly.pdbx_seq_one_letter_code
_entity_poly.pdbx_strand_id
1 'polypeptide(L)'
;MKKLYRRSISGLLALLICFTAILGTGVTAYAAAPTGETADSYSVAFPRDGDANLDYSGTWGHDELHYMNGWTSGEATWMTTLHTIGSFDGPACYCIEPGVPRNLYRSYESYGEDYWDAFPAEYNRTIDGRTMKTLLGRIMQYGYQGNLSLDWRSQNKADADKLAHMMATQVLVWETVVGERDADFNHVDPGSADAVKSVYRTSHPLYSRFSAYYDSIEASVKKHTVVPSFMDRSEEAAQTVELSWDGGRYTATLTDTNGVLGEYAFSSAQSDMTFAVDGNDLTISAETASADGVTITAVRNNTRQGVLVWSDGHYGPDGTMQDVVTFRDTVSDPMYAYLHLKVGYGSVKIIKTSEDGEVSGISFTVSGNGTEQTVMTNADGEMQLDDLRPGAYTVTEQSSDRYEPQEVRQVTVISGQVATVTFHNTLKRGSLE
;
A
#
# COMPACT_ATOMS: atom_id res chain seq x y z
N MET A 1 6.71 51.54 -9.48
CA MET A 1 5.31 51.07 -9.60
C MET A 1 4.97 50.20 -10.81
N LYS A 2 5.82 50.04 -11.84
CA LYS A 2 5.52 49.19 -13.04
C LYS A 2 6.07 47.75 -12.97
N LYS A 3 6.85 47.37 -11.96
CA LYS A 3 7.41 46.02 -11.82
C LYS A 3 6.62 45.07 -10.87
N LEU A 4 5.78 45.62 -9.99
CA LEU A 4 4.90 44.79 -9.14
C LEU A 4 3.66 44.26 -9.88
N TYR A 5 3.19 45.02 -10.89
CA TYR A 5 1.98 44.63 -11.64
C TYR A 5 2.15 43.42 -12.54
N ARG A 6 3.37 43.01 -12.87
CA ARG A 6 3.64 41.85 -13.75
C ARG A 6 3.70 40.51 -13.03
N ARG A 7 3.91 40.50 -11.69
CA ARG A 7 3.94 39.25 -10.92
C ARG A 7 2.56 38.83 -10.42
N SER A 8 1.67 39.78 -10.14
CA SER A 8 0.30 39.53 -9.68
C SER A 8 -0.60 38.97 -10.80
N ILE A 9 -0.33 39.31 -12.05
CA ILE A 9 -1.09 38.84 -13.20
C ILE A 9 -0.73 37.37 -13.55
N SER A 10 0.50 36.94 -13.21
CA SER A 10 0.97 35.59 -13.51
C SER A 10 0.34 34.51 -12.60
N GLY A 11 0.08 34.81 -11.33
CA GLY A 11 -0.57 33.90 -10.39
C GLY A 11 -2.06 33.73 -10.70
N LEU A 12 -2.76 34.82 -11.00
CA LEU A 12 -4.15 34.78 -11.42
C LEU A 12 -4.34 34.10 -12.79
N LEU A 13 -3.36 34.29 -13.69
CA LEU A 13 -3.39 33.62 -14.98
C LEU A 13 -3.10 32.12 -14.86
N ALA A 14 -2.29 31.68 -13.92
CA ALA A 14 -1.96 30.27 -13.74
C ALA A 14 -3.15 29.48 -13.16
N LEU A 15 -3.86 30.03 -12.16
CA LEU A 15 -5.08 29.41 -11.64
C LEU A 15 -6.23 29.52 -12.64
N LEU A 16 -6.37 30.66 -13.30
CA LEU A 16 -7.32 30.83 -14.40
C LEU A 16 -6.97 29.94 -15.60
N ILE A 17 -5.68 29.62 -15.84
CA ILE A 17 -5.26 28.74 -16.94
C ILE A 17 -5.51 27.27 -16.58
N CYS A 18 -5.42 26.84 -15.34
CA CYS A 18 -5.91 25.52 -14.94
C CYS A 18 -7.42 25.38 -15.18
N PHE A 19 -8.20 26.46 -14.97
CA PHE A 19 -9.63 26.47 -15.28
C PHE A 19 -9.96 26.90 -16.72
N THR A 20 -9.16 27.78 -17.36
CA THR A 20 -9.44 28.25 -18.73
C THR A 20 -8.89 27.36 -19.82
N ALA A 21 -7.96 26.45 -19.55
CA ALA A 21 -7.60 25.40 -20.49
C ALA A 21 -8.77 24.41 -20.72
N ILE A 22 -9.80 24.46 -19.86
CA ILE A 22 -11.02 23.65 -19.90
C ILE A 22 -12.17 24.38 -20.61
N LEU A 23 -12.06 25.68 -20.88
CA LEU A 23 -13.12 26.48 -21.55
C LEU A 23 -13.38 26.13 -23.02
N GLY A 24 -13.10 24.92 -23.44
CA GLY A 24 -13.31 24.49 -24.84
C GLY A 24 -14.23 23.28 -25.06
N THR A 25 -14.73 22.63 -24.02
CA THR A 25 -15.62 21.46 -24.18
C THR A 25 -16.84 21.60 -23.29
N GLY A 26 -18.00 21.44 -23.87
CA GLY A 26 -19.28 21.66 -23.24
C GLY A 26 -19.47 20.94 -21.92
N VAL A 27 -20.39 21.46 -21.13
CA VAL A 27 -20.85 20.92 -19.85
C VAL A 27 -20.95 19.40 -19.93
N THR A 28 -20.01 18.70 -19.31
CA THR A 28 -20.15 17.26 -19.09
C THR A 28 -21.09 17.09 -17.90
N ALA A 29 -22.38 16.94 -18.19
CA ALA A 29 -23.31 16.45 -17.18
C ALA A 29 -22.80 15.07 -16.73
N TYR A 30 -22.69 14.85 -15.41
CA TYR A 30 -22.36 13.53 -14.89
C TYR A 30 -23.36 12.51 -15.41
N ALA A 31 -22.85 11.39 -15.89
CA ALA A 31 -23.68 10.23 -16.18
C ALA A 31 -24.15 9.52 -14.90
N ALA A 32 -23.64 9.94 -13.73
CA ALA A 32 -24.00 9.38 -12.44
C ALA A 32 -25.44 9.74 -12.06
N ALA A 33 -26.18 8.76 -11.53
CA ALA A 33 -27.51 8.97 -11.00
C ALA A 33 -27.44 9.29 -9.48
N PRO A 34 -28.23 10.27 -8.99
CA PRO A 34 -28.28 10.54 -7.56
C PRO A 34 -28.87 9.35 -6.80
N THR A 35 -28.46 9.18 -5.55
CA THR A 35 -28.95 8.09 -4.68
C THR A 35 -30.37 8.34 -4.14
N GLY A 36 -30.94 9.52 -4.42
CA GLY A 36 -32.27 9.93 -3.99
C GLY A 36 -32.29 10.60 -2.61
N GLU A 37 -31.18 10.77 -1.94
CA GLU A 37 -31.10 11.57 -0.73
C GLU A 37 -30.85 13.03 -1.09
N THR A 38 -31.52 13.92 -0.39
CA THR A 38 -31.33 15.37 -0.51
C THR A 38 -31.04 15.97 0.85
N ALA A 39 -30.17 16.98 0.89
CA ALA A 39 -29.88 17.70 2.11
C ALA A 39 -29.48 19.15 1.83
N ASP A 40 -29.86 20.04 2.71
CA ASP A 40 -29.42 21.43 2.65
C ASP A 40 -28.00 21.58 3.18
N SER A 41 -27.27 22.51 2.60
CA SER A 41 -25.93 22.84 3.06
C SER A 41 -25.95 24.06 3.97
N TYR A 42 -25.12 24.00 4.99
CA TYR A 42 -24.97 25.06 5.97
C TYR A 42 -23.52 25.53 6.03
N SER A 43 -23.33 26.79 6.38
CA SER A 43 -22.00 27.36 6.61
C SER A 43 -21.86 27.74 8.08
N VAL A 44 -20.78 27.29 8.66
CA VAL A 44 -20.37 27.67 10.01
C VAL A 44 -19.22 28.65 9.87
N ALA A 45 -19.38 29.88 10.39
CA ALA A 45 -18.33 30.88 10.30
C ALA A 45 -17.11 30.47 11.11
N PHE A 46 -15.93 30.76 10.57
CA PHE A 46 -14.67 30.60 11.30
C PHE A 46 -14.55 31.63 12.44
N PRO A 47 -13.81 31.28 13.48
CA PRO A 47 -13.37 32.25 14.49
C PRO A 47 -12.45 33.32 13.89
N ARG A 48 -12.36 34.45 14.56
CA ARG A 48 -11.52 35.58 14.12
C ARG A 48 -10.03 35.26 14.05
N ASP A 49 -9.38 35.83 13.04
CA ASP A 49 -7.93 35.92 12.98
C ASP A 49 -7.46 37.14 13.80
N GLY A 50 -6.44 36.98 14.60
CA GLY A 50 -5.80 38.09 15.32
C GLY A 50 -5.64 37.85 16.81
N ASP A 51 -6.25 36.85 17.37
CA ASP A 51 -6.00 36.45 18.75
C ASP A 51 -5.34 35.06 18.78
N ALA A 52 -4.25 34.94 19.55
CA ALA A 52 -3.57 33.67 19.78
C ALA A 52 -4.51 32.60 20.39
N ASN A 53 -5.64 32.99 20.95
CA ASN A 53 -6.68 32.14 21.47
C ASN A 53 -7.82 31.92 20.49
N LEU A 54 -7.79 32.49 19.28
CA LEU A 54 -8.88 32.43 18.32
C LEU A 54 -10.21 32.88 18.90
N ASP A 55 -10.22 34.04 19.56
CA ASP A 55 -11.44 34.59 20.14
C ASP A 55 -12.43 34.92 19.02
N TYR A 56 -13.58 34.29 19.11
CA TYR A 56 -14.72 34.50 18.23
C TYR A 56 -15.58 35.65 18.80
N SER A 57 -15.19 36.87 18.54
CA SER A 57 -15.88 38.05 19.08
C SER A 57 -16.52 38.93 18.02
N GLY A 58 -16.78 38.44 16.84
CA GLY A 58 -17.12 39.29 15.75
C GLY A 58 -18.50 39.24 15.16
N THR A 59 -18.83 40.31 14.51
CA THR A 59 -19.94 40.41 13.57
C THR A 59 -19.60 39.70 12.29
N TRP A 60 -20.54 38.93 11.81
CA TRP A 60 -20.47 38.22 10.55
C TRP A 60 -19.85 39.08 9.42
N GLY A 61 -18.84 38.53 8.77
CA GLY A 61 -18.41 38.97 7.45
C GLY A 61 -17.11 39.75 7.35
N HIS A 62 -16.38 40.01 8.44
CA HIS A 62 -15.17 40.81 8.37
C HIS A 62 -13.92 40.25 9.05
N ASP A 63 -14.02 39.09 9.70
CA ASP A 63 -12.94 38.60 10.54
C ASP A 63 -12.69 37.12 10.22
N GLU A 64 -12.13 36.96 9.09
CA GLU A 64 -11.88 35.68 8.50
C GLU A 64 -10.48 35.21 8.88
N LEU A 65 -10.34 33.95 9.17
CA LEU A 65 -9.04 33.36 9.37
C LEU A 65 -8.29 33.30 8.05
N HIS A 66 -7.21 34.01 7.98
CA HIS A 66 -6.33 34.03 6.84
C HIS A 66 -5.39 32.83 6.86
N TYR A 67 -5.89 31.65 6.52
CA TYR A 67 -5.06 30.46 6.45
C TYR A 67 -4.20 30.42 5.20
N MET A 68 -4.67 31.02 4.12
CA MET A 68 -4.14 30.79 2.79
C MET A 68 -3.47 32.07 2.25
N ASN A 69 -2.39 31.91 1.54
CA ASN A 69 -1.74 32.99 0.82
C ASN A 69 -2.46 33.22 -0.51
N GLY A 70 -3.06 34.37 -0.64
CA GLY A 70 -3.59 35.06 -1.80
C GLY A 70 -3.88 34.27 -3.08
N TRP A 71 -5.05 33.79 -3.21
CA TRP A 71 -5.59 33.38 -4.51
C TRP A 71 -6.08 34.57 -5.32
N THR A 72 -6.21 35.73 -4.73
CA THR A 72 -6.63 36.94 -5.41
C THR A 72 -5.78 38.10 -4.98
N SER A 73 -5.13 38.77 -5.94
CA SER A 73 -4.53 40.12 -5.85
C SER A 73 -3.57 40.39 -4.69
N GLY A 74 -2.89 39.41 -4.16
CA GLY A 74 -1.87 39.62 -3.11
C GLY A 74 -2.44 39.81 -1.71
N GLU A 75 -3.74 39.71 -1.53
CA GLU A 75 -4.40 39.64 -0.25
C GLU A 75 -4.55 38.19 0.17
N ALA A 76 -4.52 37.95 1.46
CA ALA A 76 -4.73 36.60 2.00
C ALA A 76 -6.08 36.10 1.59
N THR A 77 -6.13 34.89 1.07
CA THR A 77 -7.38 34.26 0.72
C THR A 77 -7.95 33.56 1.93
N TRP A 78 -9.19 33.64 2.05
CA TRP A 78 -10.02 33.34 3.18
C TRP A 78 -10.64 31.96 2.99
N MET A 79 -10.44 31.07 3.93
CA MET A 79 -11.42 30.06 4.17
C MET A 79 -12.42 30.65 5.14
N THR A 80 -13.49 31.19 4.60
CA THR A 80 -14.47 31.96 5.39
C THR A 80 -15.41 31.09 6.19
N THR A 81 -15.56 29.83 5.80
CA THR A 81 -16.59 28.98 6.39
C THR A 81 -16.25 27.51 6.32
N LEU A 82 -16.59 26.81 7.38
CA LEU A 82 -16.72 25.38 7.41
C LEU A 82 -18.11 24.98 6.92
N HIS A 83 -18.22 23.79 6.37
CA HIS A 83 -19.43 23.33 5.78
C HIS A 83 -19.98 22.11 6.51
N THR A 84 -21.28 22.12 6.74
CA THR A 84 -22.04 20.99 7.24
C THR A 84 -23.19 20.68 6.30
N ILE A 85 -23.65 19.46 6.34
CA ILE A 85 -24.80 18.98 5.56
C ILE A 85 -25.92 18.56 6.51
N GLY A 86 -27.14 18.88 6.14
CA GLY A 86 -28.36 18.50 6.85
C GLY A 86 -28.71 19.40 8.02
N SER A 87 -27.74 19.92 8.76
CA SER A 87 -27.96 20.88 9.84
C SER A 87 -26.68 21.64 10.17
N PHE A 88 -26.79 22.73 10.94
CA PHE A 88 -25.62 23.46 11.45
C PHE A 88 -24.72 22.63 12.36
N ASP A 89 -25.31 21.66 13.07
CA ASP A 89 -24.61 20.72 13.94
C ASP A 89 -24.32 19.39 13.23
N GLY A 90 -24.50 19.37 11.93
CA GLY A 90 -24.24 18.20 11.10
C GLY A 90 -22.77 17.84 10.99
N PRO A 91 -22.47 16.72 10.34
CA PRO A 91 -21.11 16.32 10.11
C PRO A 91 -20.37 17.35 9.25
N ALA A 92 -19.09 17.54 9.53
CA ALA A 92 -18.21 18.31 8.68
C ALA A 92 -18.20 17.71 7.28
N CYS A 93 -18.34 18.55 6.27
CA CYS A 93 -18.16 18.17 4.89
C CYS A 93 -16.94 18.87 4.29
N TYR A 94 -16.26 18.20 3.38
CA TYR A 94 -15.02 18.64 2.77
C TYR A 94 -15.26 18.98 1.30
N CYS A 95 -14.78 20.14 0.90
CA CYS A 95 -14.82 20.58 -0.48
C CYS A 95 -13.90 19.71 -1.35
N ILE A 96 -14.40 19.28 -2.50
CA ILE A 96 -13.63 18.58 -3.53
C ILE A 96 -13.44 19.41 -4.81
N GLU A 97 -13.87 20.66 -4.81
CA GLU A 97 -13.73 21.61 -5.93
C GLU A 97 -13.04 22.89 -5.46
N PRO A 98 -11.70 22.86 -5.24
CA PRO A 98 -10.98 24.05 -4.82
C PRO A 98 -11.12 25.17 -5.86
N GLY A 99 -11.49 26.37 -5.40
CA GLY A 99 -11.68 27.55 -6.25
C GLY A 99 -13.09 27.72 -6.84
N VAL A 100 -13.97 26.76 -6.71
CA VAL A 100 -15.39 26.92 -7.10
C VAL A 100 -16.14 27.63 -5.99
N PRO A 101 -16.88 28.72 -6.29
CA PRO A 101 -17.69 29.43 -5.31
C PRO A 101 -18.83 28.54 -4.79
N ARG A 102 -19.08 28.61 -3.50
CA ARG A 102 -20.21 27.92 -2.92
C ARG A 102 -21.46 28.79 -2.90
N ASN A 103 -22.56 28.21 -3.36
CA ASN A 103 -23.88 28.78 -3.16
C ASN A 103 -24.50 28.24 -1.86
N LEU A 104 -24.73 29.14 -0.91
CA LEU A 104 -25.34 28.83 0.37
C LEU A 104 -26.84 28.57 0.22
N TYR A 105 -27.37 27.71 1.10
CA TYR A 105 -28.81 27.46 1.24
C TYR A 105 -29.48 26.81 0.02
N ARG A 106 -28.75 26.01 -0.71
CA ARG A 106 -29.31 25.16 -1.75
C ARG A 106 -29.35 23.72 -1.29
N SER A 107 -30.31 22.98 -1.83
CA SER A 107 -30.43 21.56 -1.62
C SER A 107 -29.46 20.83 -2.54
N TYR A 108 -28.69 19.93 -1.99
CA TYR A 108 -27.79 19.02 -2.69
C TYR A 108 -28.47 17.67 -2.86
N GLU A 109 -28.09 16.97 -3.90
CA GLU A 109 -28.37 15.55 -4.06
C GLU A 109 -27.12 14.73 -3.71
N SER A 110 -27.30 13.54 -3.17
CA SER A 110 -26.19 12.65 -2.86
C SER A 110 -25.90 11.71 -4.02
N TYR A 111 -24.61 11.42 -4.24
CA TYR A 111 -24.10 10.53 -5.28
C TYR A 111 -23.22 9.45 -4.65
N GLY A 112 -23.34 8.22 -5.21
CA GLY A 112 -22.59 7.05 -4.78
C GLY A 112 -21.38 6.74 -5.67
N GLU A 113 -21.20 5.44 -5.97
CA GLU A 113 -20.08 4.93 -6.74
C GLU A 113 -20.00 5.51 -8.15
N ASP A 114 -21.15 5.66 -8.81
CA ASP A 114 -21.23 6.12 -10.20
C ASP A 114 -20.65 7.52 -10.41
N TYR A 115 -20.67 8.36 -9.35
CA TYR A 115 -20.02 9.66 -9.40
C TYR A 115 -18.52 9.55 -9.70
N TRP A 116 -17.86 8.63 -9.03
CA TRP A 116 -16.42 8.44 -9.15
C TRP A 116 -16.04 7.76 -10.47
N ASP A 117 -16.90 6.91 -11.01
CA ASP A 117 -16.72 6.30 -12.32
C ASP A 117 -16.86 7.33 -13.46
N ALA A 118 -17.73 8.32 -13.26
CA ALA A 118 -17.96 9.40 -14.20
C ALA A 118 -17.03 10.61 -14.00
N PHE A 119 -16.17 10.59 -12.97
CA PHE A 119 -15.28 11.72 -12.66
C PHE A 119 -14.37 12.04 -13.84
N PRO A 120 -14.39 13.32 -14.35
CA PRO A 120 -13.67 13.65 -15.56
C PRO A 120 -12.15 13.60 -15.38
N ALA A 121 -11.46 12.84 -16.23
CA ALA A 121 -10.01 12.61 -16.15
C ALA A 121 -9.16 13.89 -16.34
N GLU A 122 -9.73 14.93 -16.92
CA GLU A 122 -9.06 16.22 -17.07
C GLU A 122 -8.83 16.97 -15.76
N TYR A 123 -9.64 16.70 -14.74
CA TYR A 123 -9.49 17.32 -13.41
C TYR A 123 -8.46 16.64 -12.52
N ASN A 124 -8.22 15.35 -12.78
CA ASN A 124 -7.15 14.61 -12.10
C ASN A 124 -6.47 13.68 -13.10
N ARG A 125 -5.25 14.02 -13.48
CA ARG A 125 -4.44 13.23 -14.44
C ARG A 125 -3.52 12.24 -13.77
N THR A 126 -3.46 12.23 -12.46
CA THR A 126 -2.55 11.40 -11.67
C THR A 126 -3.20 10.07 -11.29
N ILE A 127 -4.47 10.12 -10.86
CA ILE A 127 -5.24 8.96 -10.40
C ILE A 127 -6.66 9.01 -10.96
N ASP A 128 -7.27 7.84 -11.09
CA ASP A 128 -8.68 7.73 -11.48
C ASP A 128 -9.64 8.04 -10.31
N GLY A 129 -10.93 8.20 -10.61
CA GLY A 129 -11.94 8.55 -9.62
C GLY A 129 -12.11 7.50 -8.53
N ARG A 130 -11.99 6.19 -8.83
CA ARG A 130 -12.10 5.13 -7.81
C ARG A 130 -10.93 5.14 -6.84
N THR A 131 -9.71 5.31 -7.36
CA THR A 131 -8.50 5.48 -6.55
C THR A 131 -8.64 6.73 -5.69
N MET A 132 -9.08 7.85 -6.27
CA MET A 132 -9.35 9.08 -5.54
C MET A 132 -10.34 8.88 -4.40
N LYS A 133 -11.49 8.26 -4.65
CA LYS A 133 -12.47 7.91 -3.60
C LYS A 133 -11.85 7.10 -2.47
N THR A 134 -11.04 6.12 -2.81
CA THR A 134 -10.36 5.26 -1.83
C THR A 134 -9.42 6.08 -0.95
N LEU A 135 -8.59 6.94 -1.55
CA LEU A 135 -7.68 7.82 -0.83
C LEU A 135 -8.43 8.83 0.03
N LEU A 136 -9.50 9.44 -0.48
CA LEU A 136 -10.37 10.32 0.32
C LEU A 136 -10.92 9.59 1.54
N GLY A 137 -11.40 8.37 1.39
CA GLY A 137 -11.87 7.56 2.50
C GLY A 137 -10.78 7.28 3.55
N ARG A 138 -9.55 7.02 3.13
CA ARG A 138 -8.39 6.85 4.04
C ARG A 138 -8.00 8.15 4.72
N ILE A 139 -7.94 9.26 3.99
CA ILE A 139 -7.71 10.58 4.59
C ILE A 139 -8.73 10.84 5.69
N MET A 140 -9.99 10.57 5.43
CA MET A 140 -11.06 10.78 6.38
C MET A 140 -11.03 9.80 7.55
N GLN A 141 -10.53 8.58 7.35
CA GLN A 141 -10.30 7.61 8.43
C GLN A 141 -9.35 8.16 9.50
N TYR A 142 -8.31 8.88 9.08
CA TYR A 142 -7.26 9.42 9.94
C TYR A 142 -7.42 10.92 10.23
N GLY A 143 -8.26 11.59 9.46
CA GLY A 143 -8.55 13.01 9.58
C GLY A 143 -9.63 13.34 10.61
N TYR A 144 -10.07 14.59 10.61
CA TYR A 144 -11.11 15.06 11.51
C TYR A 144 -12.49 14.52 11.09
N GLN A 145 -13.15 13.83 12.00
CA GLN A 145 -14.49 13.23 11.80
C GLN A 145 -15.58 13.85 12.68
N GLY A 146 -15.26 14.88 13.43
CA GLY A 146 -16.19 15.49 14.37
C GLY A 146 -17.26 16.33 13.70
N ASN A 147 -18.30 16.63 14.47
CA ASN A 147 -19.31 17.60 14.08
C ASN A 147 -18.79 19.02 14.37
N LEU A 148 -19.17 19.95 13.51
CA LEU A 148 -18.94 21.38 13.74
C LEU A 148 -20.05 21.91 14.60
N SER A 149 -19.85 21.88 15.92
CA SER A 149 -20.86 22.35 16.84
C SER A 149 -21.02 23.88 16.77
N LEU A 150 -22.24 24.36 16.99
CA LEU A 150 -22.52 25.80 17.15
C LEU A 150 -21.84 26.44 18.38
N ASP A 151 -21.22 25.61 19.24
CA ASP A 151 -20.53 26.08 20.44
C ASP A 151 -19.41 27.07 20.13
N TRP A 152 -18.84 27.01 18.93
CA TRP A 152 -17.84 28.00 18.47
C TRP A 152 -18.42 29.42 18.41
N ARG A 153 -19.73 29.56 18.16
CA ARG A 153 -20.41 30.85 18.17
C ARG A 153 -20.75 31.30 19.57
N SER A 154 -21.10 30.37 20.45
CA SER A 154 -21.60 30.69 21.78
C SER A 154 -20.51 30.88 22.82
N GLN A 155 -19.31 30.32 22.61
CA GLN A 155 -18.24 30.30 23.60
C GLN A 155 -17.15 31.33 23.39
N ASN A 156 -17.22 32.15 22.36
CA ASN A 156 -16.22 33.15 21.99
C ASN A 156 -14.80 32.58 21.77
N LYS A 157 -14.66 31.23 21.72
CA LYS A 157 -13.39 30.56 21.49
C LYS A 157 -13.62 29.35 20.60
N ALA A 158 -12.88 29.26 19.53
CA ALA A 158 -12.81 28.05 18.74
C ALA A 158 -11.91 27.03 19.44
N ASP A 159 -12.24 25.77 19.24
CA ASP A 159 -11.32 24.70 19.53
C ASP A 159 -10.22 24.69 18.48
N ALA A 160 -9.09 25.28 18.84
CA ALA A 160 -7.95 25.47 17.95
C ALA A 160 -7.41 24.12 17.41
N ASP A 161 -7.49 23.07 18.20
CA ASP A 161 -7.04 21.73 17.76
C ASP A 161 -7.96 21.13 16.73
N LYS A 162 -9.28 21.18 16.97
CA LYS A 162 -10.28 20.69 16.00
C LYS A 162 -10.17 21.45 14.68
N LEU A 163 -9.99 22.75 14.76
CA LEU A 163 -9.86 23.60 13.59
C LEU A 163 -8.60 23.25 12.78
N ALA A 164 -7.46 23.14 13.44
CA ALA A 164 -6.20 22.77 12.80
C ALA A 164 -6.27 21.35 12.17
N HIS A 165 -6.88 20.39 12.88
CA HIS A 165 -7.08 19.02 12.39
C HIS A 165 -7.98 18.98 11.16
N MET A 166 -9.09 19.71 11.21
CA MET A 166 -10.00 19.79 10.07
C MET A 166 -9.36 20.46 8.85
N MET A 167 -8.59 21.54 9.06
CA MET A 167 -7.85 22.20 7.99
C MET A 167 -6.82 21.27 7.35
N ALA A 168 -6.10 20.48 8.14
CA ALA A 168 -5.16 19.49 7.64
C ALA A 168 -5.86 18.42 6.79
N THR A 169 -7.02 17.98 7.23
CA THR A 169 -7.85 17.03 6.47
C THR A 169 -8.29 17.63 5.14
N GLN A 170 -8.81 18.87 5.14
CA GLN A 170 -9.25 19.55 3.93
C GLN A 170 -8.12 19.78 2.92
N VAL A 171 -6.92 20.14 3.37
CA VAL A 171 -5.77 20.34 2.47
C VAL A 171 -5.39 19.03 1.80
N LEU A 172 -5.33 17.92 2.53
CA LEU A 172 -5.03 16.60 1.95
C LEU A 172 -6.13 16.13 0.99
N VAL A 173 -7.41 16.44 1.27
CA VAL A 173 -8.51 16.21 0.33
C VAL A 173 -8.26 16.99 -0.97
N TRP A 174 -7.95 18.28 -0.89
CA TRP A 174 -7.68 19.08 -2.08
C TRP A 174 -6.48 18.58 -2.88
N GLU A 175 -5.35 18.28 -2.23
CA GLU A 175 -4.18 17.71 -2.90
C GLU A 175 -4.53 16.44 -3.67
N THR A 176 -5.39 15.60 -3.09
CA THR A 176 -5.84 14.36 -3.73
C THR A 176 -6.69 14.64 -4.96
N VAL A 177 -7.67 15.55 -4.88
CA VAL A 177 -8.58 15.81 -5.99
C VAL A 177 -7.93 16.59 -7.13
N VAL A 178 -6.93 17.42 -6.86
CA VAL A 178 -6.19 18.15 -7.91
C VAL A 178 -5.04 17.34 -8.53
N GLY A 179 -4.80 16.11 -8.05
CA GLY A 179 -3.78 15.22 -8.61
C GLY A 179 -2.38 15.42 -8.05
N GLU A 180 -2.21 16.09 -6.91
CA GLU A 180 -0.93 16.21 -6.20
C GLU A 180 -0.57 14.95 -5.39
N ARG A 181 -1.42 13.93 -5.41
CA ARG A 181 -1.20 12.64 -4.76
C ARG A 181 -1.32 11.50 -5.76
N ASP A 182 -0.32 10.59 -5.77
CA ASP A 182 -0.40 9.35 -6.53
C ASP A 182 -1.20 8.27 -5.77
N ALA A 183 -1.34 7.08 -6.37
CA ALA A 183 -2.08 5.97 -5.78
C ALA A 183 -1.47 5.45 -4.46
N ASP A 184 -0.18 5.68 -4.24
CA ASP A 184 0.53 5.34 -3.01
C ASP A 184 0.58 6.49 -2.00
N PHE A 185 -0.17 7.55 -2.31
CA PHE A 185 -0.27 8.78 -1.52
C PHE A 185 1.05 9.57 -1.44
N ASN A 186 1.96 9.38 -2.37
CA ASN A 186 3.14 10.22 -2.48
C ASN A 186 2.76 11.56 -3.10
N HIS A 187 3.41 12.62 -2.63
CA HIS A 187 3.27 13.93 -3.26
C HIS A 187 3.96 13.90 -4.63
N VAL A 188 3.22 14.33 -5.64
CA VAL A 188 3.69 14.45 -7.02
C VAL A 188 3.38 15.83 -7.56
N ASP A 189 4.15 16.27 -8.56
CA ASP A 189 3.84 17.51 -9.29
C ASP A 189 2.87 17.17 -10.43
N PRO A 190 1.61 17.62 -10.38
CA PRO A 190 0.64 17.32 -11.43
C PRO A 190 0.89 18.13 -12.71
N GLY A 191 1.96 18.94 -12.75
CA GLY A 191 2.26 19.86 -13.85
C GLY A 191 1.33 21.08 -13.92
N SER A 192 0.45 21.25 -12.94
CA SER A 192 -0.34 22.45 -12.69
C SER A 192 0.29 23.21 -11.52
N ALA A 193 0.31 24.54 -11.60
CA ALA A 193 0.94 25.32 -10.53
C ALA A 193 0.18 25.13 -9.22
N ASP A 194 0.94 24.93 -8.17
CA ASP A 194 0.68 25.12 -6.75
C ASP A 194 0.23 23.90 -5.95
N ALA A 195 1.21 23.37 -5.23
CA ALA A 195 0.99 22.56 -4.06
C ALA A 195 0.01 23.23 -3.09
N VAL A 196 -1.11 22.61 -2.84
CA VAL A 196 -2.15 23.14 -1.94
C VAL A 196 -1.58 23.41 -0.54
N LYS A 197 -0.62 22.59 -0.07
CA LYS A 197 0.08 22.80 1.19
C LYS A 197 0.82 24.14 1.24
N SER A 198 1.38 24.62 0.11
CA SER A 198 2.11 25.88 0.06
C SER A 198 1.22 27.11 0.26
N VAL A 199 -0.08 26.92 0.11
CA VAL A 199 -1.09 27.99 0.29
C VAL A 199 -1.32 28.30 1.77
N TYR A 200 -1.04 27.36 2.69
CA TYR A 200 -1.26 27.58 4.12
C TYR A 200 -0.19 28.55 4.68
N ARG A 201 -0.65 29.58 5.37
CA ARG A 201 0.25 30.63 5.89
C ARG A 201 1.11 30.11 7.04
N THR A 202 2.42 30.07 6.81
CA THR A 202 3.39 29.66 7.85
C THR A 202 3.44 30.60 9.05
N SER A 203 3.00 31.87 8.88
CA SER A 203 2.91 32.83 9.96
C SER A 203 1.62 32.76 10.78
N HIS A 204 0.67 31.91 10.38
CA HIS A 204 -0.59 31.76 11.12
C HIS A 204 -0.36 31.07 12.47
N PRO A 205 -0.99 31.50 13.57
CA PRO A 205 -0.81 30.91 14.90
C PRO A 205 -1.10 29.39 14.97
N LEU A 206 -1.96 28.87 14.10
CA LEU A 206 -2.28 27.44 14.04
C LEU A 206 -1.35 26.63 13.12
N TYR A 207 -0.40 27.26 12.44
CA TYR A 207 0.40 26.55 11.44
C TYR A 207 1.13 25.32 12.01
N SER A 208 1.72 25.43 13.18
CA SER A 208 2.43 24.31 13.81
C SER A 208 1.51 23.12 14.14
N ARG A 209 0.28 23.39 14.59
CA ARG A 209 -0.74 22.36 14.86
C ARG A 209 -1.26 21.77 13.56
N PHE A 210 -1.56 22.62 12.59
CA PHE A 210 -1.96 22.19 11.25
C PHE A 210 -0.91 21.25 10.64
N SER A 211 0.37 21.66 10.64
CA SER A 211 1.45 20.84 10.07
C SER A 211 1.59 19.51 10.79
N ALA A 212 1.48 19.49 12.12
CA ALA A 212 1.52 18.24 12.88
C ALA A 212 0.38 17.28 12.52
N TYR A 213 -0.85 17.77 12.39
CA TYR A 213 -1.99 16.95 11.94
C TYR A 213 -1.84 16.52 10.49
N TYR A 214 -1.42 17.41 9.61
CA TYR A 214 -1.17 17.09 8.20
C TYR A 214 -0.14 15.97 8.06
N ASP A 215 1.01 16.09 8.69
CA ASP A 215 2.07 15.09 8.64
C ASP A 215 1.62 13.75 9.27
N SER A 216 0.83 13.80 10.35
CA SER A 216 0.28 12.59 11.00
C SER A 216 -0.74 11.86 10.13
N ILE A 217 -1.67 12.60 9.49
CA ILE A 217 -2.66 12.01 8.58
C ILE A 217 -1.94 11.42 7.36
N GLU A 218 -1.01 12.18 6.75
CA GLU A 218 -0.23 11.70 5.60
C GLU A 218 0.51 10.40 5.92
N ALA A 219 1.23 10.35 7.05
CA ALA A 219 1.95 9.17 7.48
C ALA A 219 1.00 7.98 7.71
N SER A 220 -0.18 8.23 8.30
CA SER A 220 -1.18 7.19 8.56
C SER A 220 -1.79 6.65 7.27
N VAL A 221 -2.11 7.50 6.30
CA VAL A 221 -2.60 7.08 4.98
C VAL A 221 -1.54 6.26 4.24
N LYS A 222 -0.28 6.71 4.24
CA LYS A 222 0.84 5.94 3.65
C LYS A 222 1.02 4.59 4.34
N LYS A 223 1.01 4.56 5.68
CA LYS A 223 1.13 3.32 6.43
C LYS A 223 -0.03 2.36 6.16
N HIS A 224 -1.20 2.86 5.78
CA HIS A 224 -2.36 2.05 5.46
C HIS A 224 -2.10 1.00 4.36
N THR A 225 -1.23 1.31 3.42
CA THR A 225 -0.90 0.46 2.26
C THR A 225 0.43 -0.27 2.38
N VAL A 226 1.17 -0.10 3.48
CA VAL A 226 2.46 -0.76 3.69
C VAL A 226 2.26 -2.25 3.88
N VAL A 227 3.00 -3.04 3.11
CA VAL A 227 3.06 -4.50 3.21
C VAL A 227 4.41 -4.93 3.81
N PRO A 228 4.56 -6.18 4.30
CA PRO A 228 5.87 -6.67 4.73
C PRO A 228 6.93 -6.50 3.64
N SER A 229 8.13 -6.08 3.99
CA SER A 229 9.17 -5.66 3.04
C SER A 229 9.64 -6.73 2.06
N PHE A 230 9.38 -7.99 2.36
CA PHE A 230 9.70 -9.15 1.51
C PHE A 230 8.47 -9.66 0.73
N MET A 231 7.36 -8.94 0.74
CA MET A 231 6.13 -9.27 0.01
C MET A 231 5.78 -8.16 -0.98
N ASP A 232 4.97 -8.46 -1.98
CA ASP A 232 4.44 -7.50 -2.94
C ASP A 232 2.91 -7.45 -2.89
N ARG A 233 2.32 -6.30 -3.24
CA ARG A 233 0.86 -6.14 -3.34
C ARG A 233 0.25 -6.84 -4.57
N SER A 234 1.07 -7.12 -5.57
CA SER A 234 0.72 -7.90 -6.75
C SER A 234 1.29 -9.32 -6.63
N GLU A 235 0.47 -10.33 -6.86
CA GLU A 235 0.92 -11.71 -6.91
C GLU A 235 1.92 -11.95 -8.04
N GLU A 236 1.74 -11.27 -9.19
CA GLU A 236 2.64 -11.38 -10.34
C GLU A 236 4.04 -10.80 -10.08
N ALA A 237 4.14 -9.78 -9.22
CA ALA A 237 5.39 -9.14 -8.85
C ALA A 237 6.03 -9.74 -7.59
N ALA A 238 5.35 -10.70 -6.95
CA ALA A 238 5.80 -11.30 -5.69
C ALA A 238 7.18 -11.95 -5.83
N GLN A 239 8.02 -11.71 -4.83
CA GLN A 239 9.36 -12.32 -4.77
C GLN A 239 9.24 -13.83 -4.54
N THR A 240 10.24 -14.57 -5.00
CA THR A 240 10.34 -16.01 -4.75
C THR A 240 11.44 -16.28 -3.72
N VAL A 241 11.08 -17.00 -2.65
CA VAL A 241 11.98 -17.43 -1.59
C VAL A 241 12.15 -18.94 -1.62
N GLU A 242 13.37 -19.41 -1.45
CA GLU A 242 13.64 -20.83 -1.33
C GLU A 242 13.55 -21.29 0.14
N LEU A 243 12.79 -22.37 0.35
CA LEU A 243 12.77 -23.08 1.62
C LEU A 243 13.99 -23.99 1.73
N SER A 244 14.65 -23.97 2.88
CA SER A 244 15.77 -24.83 3.21
C SER A 244 15.31 -25.99 4.09
N TRP A 245 15.92 -27.18 3.92
CA TRP A 245 15.66 -28.32 4.80
C TRP A 245 16.53 -28.22 6.05
N ASP A 246 15.92 -28.18 7.24
CA ASP A 246 16.63 -28.10 8.53
C ASP A 246 16.94 -29.45 9.20
N GLY A 247 16.60 -30.55 8.55
CA GLY A 247 16.71 -31.92 9.04
C GLY A 247 15.40 -32.54 9.49
N GLY A 248 14.32 -31.76 9.52
CA GLY A 248 12.97 -32.22 9.87
C GLY A 248 11.86 -31.54 9.11
N ARG A 249 12.08 -30.30 8.69
CA ARG A 249 11.09 -29.49 7.97
C ARG A 249 11.77 -28.59 6.93
N TYR A 250 11.01 -28.16 5.95
CA TYR A 250 11.40 -27.06 5.06
C TYR A 250 11.09 -25.74 5.77
N THR A 251 12.06 -24.85 5.86
CA THR A 251 11.91 -23.59 6.60
C THR A 251 12.51 -22.40 5.85
N ALA A 252 11.97 -21.23 6.10
CA ALA A 252 12.59 -19.94 5.79
C ALA A 252 12.25 -18.95 6.90
N THR A 253 13.19 -18.09 7.24
CA THR A 253 12.97 -16.94 8.14
C THR A 253 13.24 -15.66 7.38
N LEU A 254 12.26 -14.73 7.39
CA LEU A 254 12.29 -13.48 6.66
C LEU A 254 12.09 -12.32 7.63
N THR A 255 12.97 -11.32 7.54
CA THR A 255 12.89 -10.14 8.38
C THR A 255 12.17 -9.00 7.67
N ASP A 256 11.13 -8.47 8.28
CA ASP A 256 10.39 -7.32 7.79
C ASP A 256 11.01 -6.01 8.27
N THR A 257 11.58 -5.24 7.37
CA THR A 257 12.15 -3.92 7.65
C THR A 257 11.10 -2.81 7.76
N ASN A 258 9.86 -3.09 7.34
CA ASN A 258 8.74 -2.14 7.43
C ASN A 258 8.03 -2.20 8.80
N GLY A 259 8.26 -3.24 9.58
CA GLY A 259 7.72 -3.39 10.93
C GLY A 259 6.19 -3.53 10.99
N VAL A 260 5.61 -4.25 10.01
CA VAL A 260 4.13 -4.40 9.90
C VAL A 260 3.66 -5.85 10.06
N LEU A 261 4.56 -6.82 10.30
CA LEU A 261 4.20 -8.25 10.37
C LEU A 261 3.05 -8.54 11.34
N GLY A 262 3.06 -7.93 12.50
CA GLY A 262 2.04 -8.14 13.54
C GLY A 262 0.63 -7.68 13.13
N GLU A 263 0.50 -6.94 12.03
CA GLU A 263 -0.77 -6.45 11.50
C GLU A 263 -1.37 -7.38 10.44
N TYR A 264 -0.62 -8.43 10.01
CA TYR A 264 -0.99 -9.32 8.92
C TYR A 264 -1.30 -10.74 9.41
N ALA A 265 -2.32 -11.35 8.82
CA ALA A 265 -2.60 -12.77 8.90
C ALA A 265 -2.07 -13.46 7.64
N PHE A 266 -1.33 -14.56 7.83
CA PHE A 266 -0.70 -15.32 6.74
C PHE A 266 -1.49 -16.59 6.45
N SER A 267 -1.57 -16.96 5.18
CA SER A 267 -2.23 -18.19 4.72
C SER A 267 -1.56 -18.76 3.48
N SER A 268 -1.79 -20.07 3.26
CA SER A 268 -1.34 -20.80 2.09
C SER A 268 -2.38 -21.84 1.69
N ALA A 269 -2.41 -22.21 0.41
CA ALA A 269 -3.18 -23.35 -0.06
C ALA A 269 -2.60 -24.70 0.45
N GLN A 270 -1.34 -24.73 0.86
CA GLN A 270 -0.67 -25.89 1.41
C GLN A 270 -0.99 -26.03 2.90
N SER A 271 -1.71 -27.12 3.28
CA SER A 271 -2.32 -27.26 4.60
C SER A 271 -1.35 -27.55 5.74
N ASP A 272 -0.16 -28.10 5.45
CA ASP A 272 0.90 -28.37 6.44
C ASP A 272 1.85 -27.19 6.68
N MET A 273 1.60 -26.06 6.00
CA MET A 273 2.39 -24.85 6.16
C MET A 273 1.99 -24.09 7.42
N THR A 274 2.99 -23.65 8.16
CA THR A 274 2.82 -22.89 9.40
C THR A 274 3.59 -21.58 9.35
N PHE A 275 3.07 -20.57 10.04
CA PHE A 275 3.61 -19.22 10.10
C PHE A 275 3.79 -18.82 11.56
N ALA A 276 5.00 -18.40 11.93
CA ALA A 276 5.30 -17.89 13.25
C ALA A 276 5.92 -16.50 13.13
N VAL A 277 5.30 -15.52 13.77
CA VAL A 277 5.79 -14.14 13.83
C VAL A 277 6.43 -13.90 15.19
N ASP A 278 7.70 -13.46 15.18
CA ASP A 278 8.42 -13.02 16.37
C ASP A 278 9.07 -11.65 16.08
N GLY A 279 8.47 -10.59 16.62
CA GLY A 279 8.87 -9.23 16.30
C GLY A 279 8.75 -8.92 14.80
N ASN A 280 9.88 -8.67 14.16
CA ASN A 280 9.96 -8.41 12.73
C ASN A 280 10.33 -9.66 11.90
N ASP A 281 10.41 -10.83 12.50
CA ASP A 281 10.78 -12.05 11.80
C ASP A 281 9.55 -12.93 11.58
N LEU A 282 9.37 -13.38 10.33
CA LEU A 282 8.40 -14.38 9.93
C LEU A 282 9.14 -15.68 9.64
N THR A 283 8.89 -16.71 10.45
CA THR A 283 9.33 -18.08 10.18
C THR A 283 8.21 -18.86 9.51
N ILE A 284 8.49 -19.36 8.31
CA ILE A 284 7.60 -20.22 7.53
C ILE A 284 8.15 -21.63 7.61
N SER A 285 7.29 -22.63 7.90
CA SER A 285 7.71 -24.02 7.98
C SER A 285 6.66 -24.94 7.35
N ALA A 286 7.12 -26.01 6.67
CA ALA A 286 6.28 -27.03 6.06
C ALA A 286 6.94 -28.42 6.17
N GLU A 287 6.14 -29.48 6.31
CA GLU A 287 6.61 -30.87 6.32
C GLU A 287 6.89 -31.38 4.90
N THR A 288 6.11 -30.86 3.95
CA THR A 288 6.25 -31.18 2.52
C THR A 288 6.56 -29.91 1.74
N ALA A 289 7.09 -30.07 0.54
CA ALA A 289 7.34 -28.93 -0.33
C ALA A 289 6.94 -29.27 -1.76
N SER A 290 6.22 -28.37 -2.39
CA SER A 290 5.85 -28.47 -3.80
C SER A 290 7.01 -28.05 -4.68
N ALA A 291 7.29 -28.85 -5.73
CA ALA A 291 8.25 -28.48 -6.76
C ALA A 291 7.81 -27.26 -7.58
N ASP A 292 6.50 -27.15 -7.80
CA ASP A 292 5.90 -26.06 -8.56
C ASP A 292 5.82 -24.74 -7.77
N GLY A 293 6.24 -24.81 -6.48
CA GLY A 293 6.11 -23.70 -5.56
C GLY A 293 4.72 -23.54 -4.98
N VAL A 294 4.57 -22.55 -4.10
CA VAL A 294 3.31 -22.20 -3.47
C VAL A 294 3.28 -20.69 -3.20
N THR A 295 2.11 -20.07 -3.36
CA THR A 295 1.90 -18.67 -3.00
C THR A 295 1.44 -18.55 -1.55
N ILE A 296 2.09 -17.66 -0.82
CA ILE A 296 1.66 -17.18 0.49
C ILE A 296 0.86 -15.91 0.29
N THR A 297 -0.29 -15.85 0.91
CA THR A 297 -1.11 -14.65 0.97
C THR A 297 -1.09 -14.11 2.39
N ALA A 298 -0.74 -12.83 2.53
CA ALA A 298 -0.88 -12.08 3.76
C ALA A 298 -2.03 -11.08 3.62
N VAL A 299 -2.85 -10.94 4.65
CA VAL A 299 -3.96 -9.99 4.65
C VAL A 299 -3.97 -9.17 5.94
N ARG A 300 -4.08 -7.86 5.80
CA ARG A 300 -4.41 -6.93 6.88
C ARG A 300 -5.82 -6.42 6.68
N ASN A 301 -6.69 -6.70 7.65
CA ASN A 301 -8.08 -6.27 7.62
C ASN A 301 -8.17 -4.81 8.06
N ASN A 302 -8.06 -3.92 7.10
CA ASN A 302 -8.26 -2.50 7.30
C ASN A 302 -9.70 -2.10 7.00
N THR A 303 -10.08 -0.95 7.56
CA THR A 303 -11.30 -0.21 7.21
C THR A 303 -10.94 1.18 6.76
N ARG A 304 -11.83 1.82 6.01
CA ARG A 304 -11.80 3.24 5.69
C ARG A 304 -13.20 3.82 5.83
N GLN A 305 -13.31 5.12 5.92
CA GLN A 305 -14.60 5.78 5.89
C GLN A 305 -15.23 5.67 4.50
N GLY A 306 -16.52 5.42 4.44
CA GLY A 306 -17.31 5.54 3.23
C GLY A 306 -17.46 7.01 2.84
N VAL A 307 -17.30 7.30 1.55
CA VAL A 307 -17.38 8.67 1.00
C VAL A 307 -18.71 8.83 0.26
N LEU A 308 -19.50 9.79 0.68
CA LEU A 308 -20.71 10.23 0.00
C LEU A 308 -20.49 11.62 -0.57
N VAL A 309 -20.78 11.78 -1.85
CA VAL A 309 -20.69 13.08 -2.53
C VAL A 309 -22.04 13.77 -2.46
N TRP A 310 -22.00 15.08 -2.29
CA TRP A 310 -23.12 16.00 -2.36
C TRP A 310 -22.85 17.01 -3.46
N SER A 311 -23.70 17.04 -4.48
CA SER A 311 -23.51 17.79 -5.71
C SER A 311 -24.86 18.32 -6.23
N ASP A 312 -24.82 19.25 -7.17
CA ASP A 312 -25.95 19.63 -8.00
C ASP A 312 -25.97 18.89 -9.35
N GLY A 313 -25.07 17.90 -9.50
CA GLY A 313 -24.92 17.11 -10.71
C GLY A 313 -23.93 17.67 -11.73
N HIS A 314 -23.18 18.72 -11.36
CA HIS A 314 -22.17 19.32 -12.21
C HIS A 314 -20.85 19.45 -11.45
N TYR A 315 -19.74 19.08 -12.07
CA TYR A 315 -18.40 19.29 -11.53
C TYR A 315 -17.66 20.35 -12.37
N GLY A 316 -16.92 21.22 -11.68
CA GLY A 316 -16.13 22.26 -12.33
C GLY A 316 -16.80 23.65 -12.32
N PRO A 317 -16.19 24.62 -13.02
CA PRO A 317 -16.57 26.05 -12.92
C PRO A 317 -17.97 26.37 -13.46
N ASP A 318 -18.57 25.47 -14.23
CA ASP A 318 -19.92 25.62 -14.76
C ASP A 318 -21.00 25.11 -13.79
N GLY A 319 -20.59 24.44 -12.70
CA GLY A 319 -21.46 24.06 -11.59
C GLY A 319 -22.03 25.28 -10.88
N THR A 320 -23.24 25.17 -10.38
CA THR A 320 -23.88 26.24 -9.60
C THR A 320 -23.54 26.14 -8.13
N MET A 321 -22.97 25.01 -7.69
CA MET A 321 -22.62 24.72 -6.31
C MET A 321 -21.32 23.91 -6.28
N GLN A 322 -20.53 24.18 -5.25
CA GLN A 322 -19.30 23.43 -4.98
C GLN A 322 -19.65 22.04 -4.48
N ASP A 323 -19.10 21.01 -5.12
CA ASP A 323 -19.23 19.63 -4.66
C ASP A 323 -18.47 19.41 -3.36
N VAL A 324 -19.11 18.67 -2.46
CA VAL A 324 -18.53 18.34 -1.15
C VAL A 324 -18.70 16.86 -0.82
N VAL A 325 -17.86 16.37 0.06
CA VAL A 325 -17.94 14.98 0.55
C VAL A 325 -18.16 14.93 2.04
N THR A 326 -18.91 13.92 2.46
CA THR A 326 -19.10 13.55 3.87
C THR A 326 -18.75 12.09 4.08
N PHE A 327 -18.54 11.73 5.35
CA PHE A 327 -18.37 10.33 5.74
C PHE A 327 -19.71 9.67 5.91
N ARG A 328 -19.70 8.40 5.64
CA ARG A 328 -20.75 7.46 5.96
C ARG A 328 -20.17 6.31 6.78
N ASP A 329 -20.87 5.20 6.74
CA ASP A 329 -20.42 3.96 7.38
C ASP A 329 -19.02 3.57 6.96
N THR A 330 -18.32 2.86 7.82
CA THR A 330 -17.01 2.29 7.49
C THR A 330 -17.16 1.20 6.44
N VAL A 331 -16.23 1.15 5.50
CA VAL A 331 -16.15 0.10 4.49
C VAL A 331 -14.85 -0.69 4.66
N SER A 332 -14.91 -1.97 4.29
CA SER A 332 -13.73 -2.84 4.29
C SER A 332 -12.73 -2.36 3.25
N ASP A 333 -11.46 -2.26 3.64
CA ASP A 333 -10.33 -1.86 2.80
C ASP A 333 -9.10 -2.73 3.10
N PRO A 334 -9.19 -4.06 2.88
CA PRO A 334 -8.12 -4.97 3.23
C PRO A 334 -6.90 -4.76 2.34
N MET A 335 -5.73 -4.90 2.94
CA MET A 335 -4.46 -4.92 2.21
C MET A 335 -3.98 -6.34 2.05
N TYR A 336 -3.74 -6.75 0.81
CA TYR A 336 -3.18 -8.05 0.46
C TYR A 336 -1.71 -7.91 0.10
N ALA A 337 -0.93 -8.94 0.43
CA ALA A 337 0.44 -9.08 -0.02
C ALA A 337 0.75 -10.55 -0.32
N TYR A 338 1.70 -10.77 -1.22
CA TYR A 338 1.99 -12.08 -1.78
C TYR A 338 3.49 -12.37 -1.72
N LEU A 339 3.81 -13.65 -1.56
CA LEU A 339 5.16 -14.19 -1.58
C LEU A 339 5.11 -15.56 -2.23
N HIS A 340 6.01 -15.87 -3.14
CA HIS A 340 6.17 -17.21 -3.69
C HIS A 340 7.23 -17.98 -2.93
N LEU A 341 6.93 -19.21 -2.61
CA LEU A 341 7.88 -20.14 -2.02
C LEU A 341 8.18 -21.25 -3.01
N LYS A 342 9.41 -21.66 -3.09
CA LYS A 342 9.83 -22.85 -3.84
C LYS A 342 10.84 -23.67 -3.04
N VAL A 343 11.07 -24.89 -3.46
CA VAL A 343 12.15 -25.73 -2.98
C VAL A 343 13.18 -25.85 -4.07
N GLY A 344 14.42 -25.54 -3.76
CA GLY A 344 15.52 -25.80 -4.67
C GLY A 344 15.89 -27.29 -4.65
N TYR A 345 16.41 -27.79 -5.77
CA TYR A 345 16.94 -29.14 -5.90
C TYR A 345 18.46 -29.08 -5.95
N GLY A 346 19.10 -30.17 -5.48
CA GLY A 346 20.52 -30.40 -5.63
C GLY A 346 20.76 -31.76 -6.27
N SER A 347 21.99 -32.19 -6.27
CA SER A 347 22.43 -33.46 -6.92
C SER A 347 23.34 -34.25 -6.02
N VAL A 348 23.39 -35.57 -6.22
CA VAL A 348 24.44 -36.47 -5.69
C VAL A 348 25.27 -36.97 -6.84
N LYS A 349 26.61 -36.77 -6.77
CA LYS A 349 27.55 -37.35 -7.67
C LYS A 349 28.31 -38.48 -6.97
N ILE A 350 28.28 -39.70 -7.54
CA ILE A 350 29.01 -40.85 -7.10
C ILE A 350 30.25 -40.99 -7.98
N ILE A 351 31.42 -41.13 -7.35
CA ILE A 351 32.68 -41.41 -8.04
C ILE A 351 33.18 -42.77 -7.57
N LYS A 352 33.33 -43.71 -8.50
CA LYS A 352 33.78 -45.08 -8.28
C LYS A 352 35.20 -45.28 -8.77
N THR A 353 36.01 -45.87 -7.93
CA THR A 353 37.33 -46.43 -8.29
C THR A 353 37.38 -47.88 -7.90
N SER A 354 38.31 -48.66 -8.49
CA SER A 354 38.48 -50.07 -8.21
C SER A 354 39.92 -50.49 -8.35
N GLU A 355 40.34 -51.45 -7.58
CA GLU A 355 41.69 -52.02 -7.59
C GLU A 355 42.06 -52.68 -8.97
N ASP A 356 41.07 -53.24 -9.65
CA ASP A 356 41.20 -53.86 -10.97
C ASP A 356 40.82 -52.97 -12.16
N GLY A 357 40.45 -51.71 -11.87
CA GLY A 357 40.02 -50.75 -12.89
C GLY A 357 38.59 -50.91 -13.39
N GLU A 358 37.85 -51.92 -12.93
CA GLU A 358 36.45 -52.12 -13.30
C GLU A 358 35.55 -51.15 -12.49
N VAL A 359 35.06 -50.13 -13.16
CA VAL A 359 34.28 -49.04 -12.53
C VAL A 359 32.91 -48.82 -13.17
N SER A 360 32.69 -49.43 -14.36
CA SER A 360 31.45 -49.26 -15.12
C SER A 360 30.37 -50.24 -14.67
N GLY A 361 29.11 -49.79 -14.66
CA GLY A 361 27.95 -50.63 -14.35
C GLY A 361 27.84 -51.05 -12.88
N ILE A 362 28.58 -50.45 -11.98
CA ILE A 362 28.46 -50.69 -10.54
C ILE A 362 27.17 -50.02 -10.05
N SER A 363 26.35 -50.83 -9.37
CA SER A 363 24.99 -50.44 -8.94
C SER A 363 25.04 -49.83 -7.54
N PHE A 364 24.31 -48.73 -7.37
CA PHE A 364 24.13 -48.03 -6.10
C PHE A 364 22.65 -47.80 -5.83
N THR A 365 22.27 -47.85 -4.58
CA THR A 365 20.96 -47.38 -4.11
C THR A 365 21.18 -46.05 -3.41
N VAL A 366 20.48 -44.99 -3.87
CA VAL A 366 20.40 -43.66 -3.22
C VAL A 366 19.03 -43.55 -2.56
N SER A 367 19.01 -43.39 -1.24
CA SER A 367 17.74 -43.29 -0.47
C SER A 367 17.76 -42.13 0.50
N GLY A 368 16.65 -41.39 0.60
CA GLY A 368 16.45 -40.25 1.49
C GLY A 368 15.28 -39.37 1.02
N ASN A 369 14.68 -38.62 1.92
CA ASN A 369 13.61 -37.66 1.64
C ASN A 369 12.47 -38.21 0.73
N GLY A 370 12.07 -39.45 0.96
CA GLY A 370 11.03 -40.10 0.16
C GLY A 370 11.49 -40.58 -1.23
N THR A 371 12.80 -40.50 -1.53
CA THR A 371 13.42 -40.99 -2.76
C THR A 371 14.14 -42.30 -2.45
N GLU A 372 13.94 -43.32 -3.27
CA GLU A 372 14.77 -44.50 -3.35
C GLU A 372 14.98 -44.87 -4.83
N GLN A 373 16.20 -44.69 -5.28
CA GLN A 373 16.56 -44.96 -6.69
C GLN A 373 17.80 -45.81 -6.78
N THR A 374 17.77 -46.77 -7.70
CA THR A 374 18.93 -47.56 -8.08
C THR A 374 19.54 -46.99 -9.35
N VAL A 375 20.81 -46.70 -9.28
CA VAL A 375 21.61 -46.02 -10.32
C VAL A 375 22.89 -46.80 -10.59
N MET A 376 23.49 -46.62 -11.77
CA MET A 376 24.71 -47.29 -12.17
C MET A 376 25.77 -46.33 -12.66
N THR A 377 27.05 -46.63 -12.39
CA THR A 377 28.16 -45.86 -12.88
C THR A 377 28.36 -46.06 -14.39
N ASN A 378 28.83 -45.01 -15.06
CA ASN A 378 29.25 -45.02 -16.46
C ASN A 378 30.68 -45.60 -16.65
N ALA A 379 31.23 -45.52 -17.86
CA ALA A 379 32.54 -46.02 -18.19
C ALA A 379 33.68 -45.32 -17.44
N ASP A 380 33.47 -44.08 -16.99
CA ASP A 380 34.43 -43.30 -16.21
C ASP A 380 34.32 -43.58 -14.71
N GLY A 381 33.41 -44.46 -14.30
CA GLY A 381 33.12 -44.73 -12.90
C GLY A 381 32.29 -43.63 -12.22
N GLU A 382 31.64 -42.79 -12.99
CA GLU A 382 30.86 -41.67 -12.46
C GLU A 382 29.35 -41.90 -12.68
N MET A 383 28.57 -41.35 -11.74
CA MET A 383 27.13 -41.26 -11.84
C MET A 383 26.68 -40.01 -11.14
N GLN A 384 25.73 -39.28 -11.72
CA GLN A 384 25.08 -38.15 -11.07
C GLN A 384 23.58 -38.35 -11.07
N LEU A 385 22.97 -38.16 -9.91
CA LEU A 385 21.52 -38.16 -9.71
C LEU A 385 21.10 -36.71 -9.38
N ASP A 386 20.34 -36.13 -10.28
CA ASP A 386 19.84 -34.77 -10.20
C ASP A 386 18.44 -34.70 -9.58
N ASP A 387 17.94 -33.51 -9.41
CA ASP A 387 16.56 -33.21 -8.92
C ASP A 387 16.25 -33.83 -7.56
N LEU A 388 17.26 -33.90 -6.69
CA LEU A 388 17.08 -34.35 -5.32
C LEU A 388 16.71 -33.18 -4.41
N ARG A 389 15.70 -33.42 -3.55
CA ARG A 389 15.34 -32.45 -2.51
C ARG A 389 16.50 -32.27 -1.52
N PRO A 390 16.70 -31.05 -1.00
CA PRO A 390 17.68 -30.83 0.05
C PRO A 390 17.44 -31.73 1.26
N GLY A 391 18.52 -32.21 1.88
CA GLY A 391 18.47 -33.07 3.07
C GLY A 391 19.47 -34.23 3.04
N ALA A 392 19.34 -35.10 4.02
CA ALA A 392 20.26 -36.25 4.17
C ALA A 392 19.85 -37.43 3.27
N TYR A 393 20.86 -37.99 2.59
CA TYR A 393 20.72 -39.17 1.76
C TYR A 393 21.73 -40.20 2.18
N THR A 394 21.36 -41.45 1.96
CA THR A 394 22.20 -42.64 2.15
C THR A 394 22.53 -43.22 0.78
N VAL A 395 23.79 -43.46 0.52
CA VAL A 395 24.30 -44.11 -0.71
C VAL A 395 24.87 -45.46 -0.34
N THR A 396 24.34 -46.52 -0.94
CA THR A 396 24.73 -47.92 -0.68
C THR A 396 25.14 -48.56 -1.96
N GLU A 397 26.37 -49.10 -2.04
CA GLU A 397 26.78 -49.96 -3.15
C GLU A 397 26.13 -51.33 -3.04
N GLN A 398 25.62 -51.85 -4.15
CA GLN A 398 25.11 -53.20 -4.19
C GLN A 398 26.29 -54.20 -4.06
N SER A 399 26.14 -55.18 -3.17
CA SER A 399 27.15 -56.20 -2.89
C SER A 399 27.50 -57.02 -4.14
N SER A 400 28.75 -57.35 -4.31
CA SER A 400 29.25 -58.18 -5.38
C SER A 400 30.07 -59.37 -4.82
N ASP A 401 30.06 -60.52 -5.48
CA ASP A 401 30.89 -61.62 -5.09
C ASP A 401 32.38 -61.41 -5.33
N ARG A 402 32.71 -60.40 -6.17
CA ARG A 402 34.09 -60.07 -6.58
C ARG A 402 34.78 -59.13 -5.58
N TYR A 403 34.05 -58.24 -4.93
CA TYR A 403 34.61 -57.21 -4.10
C TYR A 403 34.27 -57.33 -2.65
N GLU A 404 35.13 -56.80 -1.76
CA GLU A 404 34.78 -56.64 -0.35
C GLU A 404 33.60 -55.68 -0.20
N PRO A 405 32.65 -55.97 0.72
CA PRO A 405 31.49 -55.10 0.95
C PRO A 405 31.92 -53.68 1.31
N GLN A 406 31.26 -52.70 0.74
CA GLN A 406 31.49 -51.28 1.03
C GLN A 406 30.58 -50.81 2.18
N GLU A 407 31.09 -49.88 2.98
CA GLU A 407 30.29 -49.20 3.98
C GLU A 407 29.31 -48.22 3.31
N VAL A 408 28.13 -48.11 3.90
CA VAL A 408 27.14 -47.13 3.51
C VAL A 408 27.66 -45.72 3.74
N ARG A 409 27.49 -44.81 2.79
CA ARG A 409 27.88 -43.42 2.89
C ARG A 409 26.66 -42.54 3.10
N GLN A 410 26.79 -41.53 3.95
CA GLN A 410 25.83 -40.48 4.09
C GLN A 410 26.31 -39.21 3.40
N VAL A 411 25.37 -38.49 2.76
CA VAL A 411 25.65 -37.26 2.04
C VAL A 411 24.49 -36.30 2.25
N THR A 412 24.79 -35.02 2.39
CA THR A 412 23.78 -33.98 2.50
C THR A 412 23.64 -33.25 1.16
N VAL A 413 22.48 -33.30 0.58
CA VAL A 413 22.10 -32.52 -0.61
C VAL A 413 21.69 -31.11 -0.18
N ILE A 414 22.29 -30.10 -0.81
CA ILE A 414 21.99 -28.69 -0.63
C ILE A 414 21.50 -28.14 -1.97
N SER A 415 20.48 -27.26 -1.91
CA SER A 415 19.93 -26.60 -3.10
C SER A 415 21.01 -25.96 -3.95
N GLY A 416 20.95 -26.20 -5.26
CA GLY A 416 21.90 -25.65 -6.24
C GLY A 416 23.31 -26.24 -6.19
N GLN A 417 23.57 -27.29 -5.37
CA GLN A 417 24.90 -27.87 -5.21
C GLN A 417 24.92 -29.35 -5.61
N VAL A 418 26.09 -29.81 -6.00
CA VAL A 418 26.41 -31.23 -6.26
C VAL A 418 27.16 -31.80 -5.08
N ALA A 419 26.53 -32.64 -4.28
CA ALA A 419 27.16 -33.35 -3.18
C ALA A 419 27.92 -34.59 -3.73
N THR A 420 29.21 -34.71 -3.50
CA THR A 420 30.03 -35.78 -4.05
C THR A 420 30.36 -36.84 -3.00
N VAL A 421 30.22 -38.10 -3.36
CA VAL A 421 30.60 -39.26 -2.55
C VAL A 421 31.45 -40.22 -3.36
N THR A 422 32.49 -40.77 -2.72
CA THR A 422 33.45 -41.66 -3.39
C THR A 422 33.43 -43.06 -2.79
N PHE A 423 33.58 -44.06 -3.65
CA PHE A 423 33.71 -45.47 -3.29
C PHE A 423 34.90 -46.07 -3.97
N HIS A 424 35.59 -47.00 -3.27
CA HIS A 424 36.74 -47.73 -3.80
C HIS A 424 36.57 -49.23 -3.59
N ASN A 425 36.54 -50.03 -4.67
CA ASN A 425 36.43 -51.48 -4.58
C ASN A 425 37.79 -52.13 -4.45
N THR A 426 37.90 -53.02 -3.44
CA THR A 426 39.01 -53.91 -3.22
C THR A 426 38.59 -55.34 -3.55
N LEU A 427 39.43 -56.07 -4.27
CA LEU A 427 39.15 -57.46 -4.63
C LEU A 427 39.13 -58.39 -3.41
N LYS A 428 38.15 -59.25 -3.36
CA LYS A 428 38.17 -60.38 -2.40
C LYS A 428 39.35 -61.30 -2.72
N ARG A 429 40.14 -61.57 -1.70
CA ARG A 429 41.29 -62.45 -1.80
C ARG A 429 40.97 -63.76 -1.10
N GLY A 430 40.99 -64.87 -1.88
CA GLY A 430 40.90 -66.21 -1.31
C GLY A 430 42.24 -66.63 -0.68
N SER A 431 42.17 -67.36 0.45
CA SER A 431 43.30 -68.10 0.97
C SER A 431 43.49 -69.36 0.12
N LEU A 432 44.71 -69.58 -0.41
CA LEU A 432 45.06 -70.90 -0.90
C LEU A 432 45.32 -71.75 0.36
N GLU A 433 44.49 -72.77 0.60
CA GLU A 433 44.77 -73.84 1.54
C GLU A 433 45.73 -74.90 0.86
#